data_4c0601b7d48f009fdf029d1ad8216d11
#
_entry.id   4c0601b7d48f009fdf029d1ad8216d11
#
_cell.length_a   1.000
_cell.length_b   1.000
_cell.length_c   1.000
_cell.angle_alpha   90.00
_cell.angle_beta   90.00
_cell.angle_gamma   90.00
#
_symmetry.space_group_name_H-M   'P 1'
#
loop_
_entity.id
_entity.type
_entity.pdbx_description
1 polymer ?
#
loop_
_entity_poly.entity_id
_entity_poly.type
_entity_poly.pdbx_seq_one_letter_code
_entity_poly.pdbx_strand_id
1 'polypeptide(L)'
;MVKILCPHCDEEIELDDDSSGVFACPYCDEEFEWNVDPAPSKSGGKAADNSTFNPMKVEYEFGPAYTLMTAHLGPSESIKVEPGAMVAQSSDVSVSTSRAISGGLVKGLFKAVMGGESFFLNTYTAGNSGGWISLAPSVPGDIRTFDLAPGENLFLQGGAFMACSPNVKTDTKFQGAKSLFSGEGAFFLRAFSQSGSGQVFYNAYGAIKEIEVTPDTPIVVDNGHLVAFTEGVSYRVAPSGGLKTTIFGGEGLILQFSGAGKLWIQSRNLWALAASAPFLAR
;
A
#
# COMPACT_ATOMS: atom_id res chain seq x y z
N MET A 1 -10.82 11.10 31.63
CA MET A 1 -9.82 10.38 30.82
C MET A 1 -9.98 10.81 29.39
N VAL A 2 -8.92 11.32 28.81
CA VAL A 2 -8.86 11.73 27.40
C VAL A 2 -8.31 10.58 26.58
N LYS A 3 -8.91 10.35 25.41
CA LYS A 3 -8.43 9.36 24.43
C LYS A 3 -7.57 10.06 23.40
N ILE A 4 -6.35 9.60 23.25
CA ILE A 4 -5.38 10.12 22.27
C ILE A 4 -4.85 8.99 21.41
N LEU A 5 -4.34 9.33 20.24
CA LEU A 5 -3.62 8.37 19.41
C LEU A 5 -2.12 8.51 19.66
N CYS A 6 -1.43 7.41 19.87
CA CYS A 6 0.02 7.39 19.99
C CYS A 6 0.66 7.90 18.70
N PRO A 7 1.57 8.89 18.74
CA PRO A 7 2.20 9.43 17.54
C PRO A 7 3.13 8.43 16.82
N HIS A 8 3.51 7.33 17.48
CA HIS A 8 4.43 6.33 16.93
C HIS A 8 3.73 5.08 16.37
N CYS A 9 2.54 4.70 16.92
CA CYS A 9 1.87 3.48 16.50
C CYS A 9 0.38 3.66 16.18
N ASP A 10 -0.16 4.88 16.33
CA ASP A 10 -1.56 5.25 16.09
C ASP A 10 -2.60 4.43 16.94
N GLU A 11 -2.16 3.71 17.99
CA GLU A 11 -3.06 3.04 18.91
C GLU A 11 -3.68 4.03 19.89
N GLU A 12 -4.97 3.80 20.22
CA GLU A 12 -5.71 4.64 21.16
C GLU A 12 -5.24 4.38 22.59
N ILE A 13 -4.81 5.44 23.29
CA ILE A 13 -4.33 5.41 24.67
C ILE A 13 -5.27 6.29 25.51
N GLU A 14 -5.66 5.82 26.68
CA GLU A 14 -6.41 6.61 27.65
C GLU A 14 -5.44 7.24 28.67
N LEU A 15 -5.47 8.58 28.76
CA LEU A 15 -4.74 9.35 29.76
C LEU A 15 -5.73 10.10 30.67
N ASP A 16 -5.31 10.44 31.87
CA ASP A 16 -6.12 11.28 32.74
C ASP A 16 -6.25 12.70 32.16
N ASP A 17 -7.41 13.34 32.35
CA ASP A 17 -7.80 14.61 31.70
C ASP A 17 -6.81 15.76 31.97
N ASP A 18 -6.05 15.70 33.04
CA ASP A 18 -5.08 16.70 33.50
C ASP A 18 -3.62 16.22 33.39
N SER A 19 -3.40 15.09 32.74
CA SER A 19 -2.04 14.55 32.58
C SER A 19 -1.25 15.34 31.54
N SER A 20 -0.03 15.72 31.89
CA SER A 20 0.94 16.31 30.95
C SER A 20 2.37 15.80 31.26
N GLY A 21 3.19 15.66 30.23
CA GLY A 21 4.56 15.19 30.36
C GLY A 21 4.95 14.12 29.35
N VAL A 22 6.01 13.36 29.66
CA VAL A 22 6.48 12.26 28.83
C VAL A 22 5.82 10.96 29.25
N PHE A 23 5.19 10.27 28.30
CA PHE A 23 4.51 9.00 28.48
C PHE A 23 5.10 7.93 27.58
N ALA A 24 5.26 6.71 28.10
CA ALA A 24 5.59 5.55 27.28
C ALA A 24 4.30 4.90 26.76
N CYS A 25 4.25 4.65 25.48
CA CYS A 25 3.10 3.98 24.87
C CYS A 25 3.04 2.50 25.29
N PRO A 26 1.91 2.01 25.89
CA PRO A 26 1.78 0.62 26.32
C PRO A 26 1.77 -0.40 25.15
N TYR A 27 1.67 0.06 23.90
CA TYR A 27 1.59 -0.79 22.73
C TYR A 27 2.89 -0.89 21.94
N CYS A 28 3.72 0.17 21.93
CA CYS A 28 4.97 0.18 21.16
C CYS A 28 6.24 0.50 21.99
N ASP A 29 6.09 0.77 23.29
CA ASP A 29 7.14 1.15 24.24
C ASP A 29 7.92 2.42 23.86
N GLU A 30 7.46 3.20 22.87
CA GLU A 30 8.07 4.48 22.50
C GLU A 30 7.56 5.61 23.41
N GLU A 31 8.46 6.50 23.80
CA GLU A 31 8.13 7.67 24.60
C GLU A 31 7.66 8.83 23.73
N PHE A 32 6.62 9.54 24.19
CA PHE A 32 6.13 10.75 23.53
C PHE A 32 5.71 11.80 24.57
N GLU A 33 5.79 13.05 24.20
CA GLU A 33 5.37 14.18 25.07
C GLU A 33 3.92 14.51 24.80
N TRP A 34 3.11 14.57 25.89
CA TRP A 34 1.73 15.00 25.88
C TRP A 34 1.54 16.22 26.77
N ASN A 35 0.98 17.29 26.22
CA ASN A 35 0.62 18.49 26.95
C ASN A 35 -0.87 18.76 26.75
N VAL A 36 -1.59 18.99 27.83
CA VAL A 36 -2.99 19.45 27.76
C VAL A 36 -3.00 20.92 27.33
N ASP A 37 -3.24 21.17 26.04
CA ASP A 37 -3.51 22.54 25.60
C ASP A 37 -4.85 23.01 26.16
N PRO A 38 -4.95 24.24 26.71
CA PRO A 38 -6.24 24.79 27.14
C PRO A 38 -7.19 24.82 25.94
N ALA A 39 -8.40 24.29 26.12
CA ALA A 39 -9.42 24.08 25.10
C ALA A 39 -9.48 25.25 24.08
N PRO A 40 -9.35 24.99 22.76
CA PRO A 40 -9.44 26.02 21.75
C PRO A 40 -10.84 26.61 21.74
N SER A 41 -10.93 27.93 21.94
CA SER A 41 -12.15 28.71 21.75
C SER A 41 -12.65 28.50 20.30
N LYS A 42 -13.93 28.16 20.16
CA LYS A 42 -14.60 28.04 18.86
C LYS A 42 -14.46 29.32 18.06
N SER A 43 -13.60 29.37 17.10
CA SER A 43 -13.57 30.38 16.06
C SER A 43 -13.15 29.79 14.72
N GLY A 44 -14.10 29.80 13.77
CA GLY A 44 -13.88 29.91 12.35
C GLY A 44 -13.17 28.74 11.68
N GLY A 45 -13.95 28.01 10.87
CA GLY A 45 -13.40 27.04 9.95
C GLY A 45 -12.26 27.66 9.12
N LYS A 46 -11.04 27.14 9.28
CA LYS A 46 -9.99 27.35 8.30
C LYS A 46 -10.33 26.52 7.08
N ALA A 47 -10.48 27.22 5.97
CA ALA A 47 -10.52 26.63 4.65
C ALA A 47 -9.36 25.62 4.52
N ALA A 48 -9.65 24.45 3.92
CA ALA A 48 -8.63 23.51 3.49
C ALA A 48 -7.52 24.28 2.78
N ASP A 49 -6.29 24.08 3.23
CA ASP A 49 -5.11 24.63 2.59
C ASP A 49 -5.10 24.08 1.15
N ASN A 50 -5.42 24.97 0.22
CA ASN A 50 -5.37 24.72 -1.21
C ASN A 50 -3.90 24.83 -1.68
N SER A 51 -2.97 24.21 -0.95
CA SER A 51 -1.64 23.97 -1.49
C SER A 51 -1.84 23.09 -2.72
N THR A 52 -1.61 23.64 -3.88
CA THR A 52 -1.69 22.94 -5.16
C THR A 52 -0.80 21.70 -5.06
N PHE A 53 -1.41 20.53 -4.99
CA PHE A 53 -0.67 19.26 -5.05
C PHE A 53 0.20 19.30 -6.31
N ASN A 54 1.50 19.23 -6.09
CA ASN A 54 2.47 19.13 -7.18
C ASN A 54 2.92 17.68 -7.27
N PRO A 55 2.40 16.93 -8.24
CA PRO A 55 2.77 15.51 -8.38
C PRO A 55 4.26 15.39 -8.68
N MET A 56 4.89 14.36 -8.12
CA MET A 56 6.27 14.00 -8.42
C MET A 56 6.40 13.74 -9.92
N LYS A 57 7.40 14.38 -10.54
CA LYS A 57 7.70 14.15 -11.95
C LYS A 57 8.30 12.75 -12.13
N VAL A 58 7.62 11.90 -12.91
CA VAL A 58 8.09 10.55 -13.22
C VAL A 58 8.13 10.31 -14.72
N GLU A 59 9.08 9.49 -15.14
CA GLU A 59 9.23 9.02 -16.51
C GLU A 59 9.14 7.50 -16.53
N TYR A 60 8.45 6.94 -17.53
CA TYR A 60 8.29 5.51 -17.72
C TYR A 60 8.92 5.10 -19.05
N GLU A 61 9.79 4.09 -19.00
CA GLU A 61 10.49 3.52 -20.16
C GLU A 61 10.22 2.01 -20.23
N PHE A 62 10.37 1.44 -21.41
CA PHE A 62 10.29 -0.01 -21.69
C PHE A 62 8.97 -0.69 -21.31
N GLY A 63 7.89 0.10 -21.13
CA GLY A 63 6.58 -0.44 -20.81
C GLY A 63 5.92 -1.18 -21.97
N PRO A 64 4.91 -2.03 -21.68
CA PRO A 64 4.43 -2.45 -20.36
C PRO A 64 5.12 -3.73 -19.83
N ALA A 65 6.12 -4.27 -20.51
CA ALA A 65 6.66 -5.60 -20.20
C ALA A 65 7.87 -5.55 -19.23
N TYR A 66 8.66 -4.49 -19.31
CA TYR A 66 9.90 -4.31 -18.54
C TYR A 66 10.03 -2.86 -18.07
N THR A 67 8.93 -2.31 -17.53
CA THR A 67 8.87 -0.88 -17.21
C THR A 67 9.91 -0.50 -16.17
N LEU A 68 10.68 0.53 -16.51
CA LEU A 68 11.56 1.27 -15.62
C LEU A 68 10.89 2.61 -15.33
N MET A 69 10.75 2.97 -14.05
CA MET A 69 10.26 4.27 -13.62
C MET A 69 11.42 5.10 -13.08
N THR A 70 11.61 6.30 -13.60
CA THR A 70 12.54 7.28 -13.04
C THR A 70 11.78 8.42 -12.40
N ALA A 71 11.93 8.58 -11.09
CA ALA A 71 11.37 9.69 -10.33
C ALA A 71 12.41 10.82 -10.21
N HIS A 72 12.02 12.03 -10.60
CA HIS A 72 12.83 13.24 -10.45
C HIS A 72 12.44 13.95 -9.16
N LEU A 73 13.37 14.02 -8.23
CA LEU A 73 13.18 14.61 -6.91
C LEU A 73 13.69 16.05 -6.89
N GLY A 74 12.86 16.97 -6.47
CA GLY A 74 13.27 18.34 -6.17
C GLY A 74 14.25 18.42 -4.98
N PRO A 75 14.80 19.61 -4.68
CA PRO A 75 15.65 19.80 -3.51
C PRO A 75 14.98 19.33 -2.23
N SER A 76 15.66 18.44 -1.50
CA SER A 76 15.17 17.81 -0.26
C SER A 76 13.85 17.03 -0.39
N GLU A 77 13.38 16.78 -1.60
CA GLU A 77 12.20 15.93 -1.83
C GLU A 77 12.54 14.47 -1.57
N SER A 78 11.53 13.72 -1.13
CA SER A 78 11.70 12.31 -0.76
C SER A 78 10.66 11.42 -1.43
N ILE A 79 11.00 10.14 -1.57
CA ILE A 79 10.10 9.06 -1.99
C ILE A 79 10.31 7.85 -1.09
N LYS A 80 9.22 7.19 -0.69
CA LYS A 80 9.26 5.93 0.03
C LYS A 80 9.17 4.77 -0.96
N VAL A 81 10.06 3.80 -0.83
CA VAL A 81 10.25 2.73 -1.82
C VAL A 81 10.34 1.38 -1.10
N GLU A 82 9.72 0.37 -1.65
CA GLU A 82 9.87 -1.01 -1.18
C GLU A 82 11.33 -1.47 -1.32
N PRO A 83 11.88 -2.27 -0.39
CA PRO A 83 13.23 -2.81 -0.48
C PRO A 83 13.43 -3.63 -1.77
N GLY A 84 14.53 -3.37 -2.46
CA GLY A 84 14.90 -4.10 -3.68
C GLY A 84 14.39 -3.51 -5.00
N ALA A 85 13.50 -2.50 -4.97
CA ALA A 85 13.01 -1.86 -6.19
C ALA A 85 13.99 -0.84 -6.80
N MET A 86 14.97 -0.33 -6.04
CA MET A 86 15.94 0.65 -6.53
C MET A 86 16.92 0.00 -7.53
N VAL A 87 17.03 0.60 -8.71
CA VAL A 87 17.95 0.20 -9.78
C VAL A 87 19.18 1.11 -9.81
N ALA A 88 18.96 2.43 -9.81
CA ALA A 88 20.01 3.45 -9.84
C ALA A 88 19.50 4.75 -9.23
N GLN A 89 20.41 5.61 -8.80
CA GLN A 89 20.09 6.94 -8.29
C GLN A 89 21.25 7.90 -8.49
N SER A 90 20.99 9.20 -8.44
CA SER A 90 22.04 10.20 -8.37
C SER A 90 22.81 10.12 -7.04
N SER A 91 24.09 10.45 -7.04
CA SER A 91 25.02 10.22 -5.91
C SER A 91 24.69 11.05 -4.66
N ASP A 92 23.93 12.11 -4.79
CA ASP A 92 23.50 13.01 -3.71
C ASP A 92 22.12 12.63 -3.10
N VAL A 93 21.52 11.55 -3.56
CA VAL A 93 20.33 10.97 -2.93
C VAL A 93 20.76 10.06 -1.76
N SER A 94 20.28 10.37 -0.58
CA SER A 94 20.52 9.58 0.64
C SER A 94 19.37 8.60 0.90
N VAL A 95 19.67 7.50 1.60
CA VAL A 95 18.67 6.49 1.98
C VAL A 95 18.60 6.29 3.46
N SER A 96 17.38 6.18 4.00
CA SER A 96 17.10 5.73 5.36
C SER A 96 16.01 4.65 5.34
N THR A 97 16.08 3.69 6.28
CA THR A 97 15.11 2.58 6.35
C THR A 97 14.25 2.73 7.59
N SER A 98 12.94 2.61 7.43
CA SER A 98 11.98 2.65 8.53
C SER A 98 10.94 1.53 8.40
N ARG A 99 10.30 1.16 9.52
CA ARG A 99 9.15 0.26 9.48
C ARG A 99 7.95 1.00 8.90
N ALA A 100 7.28 0.39 7.92
CA ALA A 100 6.14 1.01 7.22
C ALA A 100 4.80 0.70 7.88
N ILE A 101 4.71 -0.28 8.78
CA ILE A 101 3.47 -0.72 9.42
C ILE A 101 3.58 -0.58 10.92
N SER A 102 2.71 0.24 11.48
CA SER A 102 2.45 0.37 12.91
C SER A 102 1.33 -0.60 13.32
N GLY A 103 1.54 -1.42 14.34
CA GLY A 103 0.48 -2.28 14.91
C GLY A 103 0.98 -3.62 15.46
N GLY A 104 0.71 -3.90 16.74
CA GLY A 104 1.27 -5.03 17.50
C GLY A 104 0.70 -6.40 17.14
N LEU A 105 -0.59 -6.52 16.85
CA LEU A 105 -1.30 -7.81 16.62
C LEU A 105 -1.10 -8.36 15.20
N VAL A 106 -0.76 -7.50 14.24
CA VAL A 106 -0.63 -7.87 12.82
C VAL A 106 0.74 -8.48 12.51
N LYS A 107 1.74 -8.33 13.41
CA LYS A 107 3.12 -8.86 13.23
C LYS A 107 3.18 -10.37 12.93
N GLY A 108 2.32 -11.18 13.57
CA GLY A 108 2.32 -12.62 13.37
C GLY A 108 1.70 -13.05 12.04
N LEU A 109 0.64 -12.36 11.63
CA LEU A 109 -0.11 -12.70 10.42
C LEU A 109 0.63 -12.24 9.15
N PHE A 110 1.21 -11.03 9.20
CA PHE A 110 2.01 -10.47 8.11
C PHE A 110 3.26 -11.31 7.83
N LYS A 111 3.88 -11.82 8.91
CA LYS A 111 5.00 -12.74 8.84
C LYS A 111 4.67 -14.04 8.09
N ALA A 112 3.43 -14.50 8.19
CA ALA A 112 2.97 -15.71 7.50
C ALA A 112 2.66 -15.49 6.00
N VAL A 113 2.20 -14.29 5.63
CA VAL A 113 1.75 -13.97 4.26
C VAL A 113 2.89 -13.46 3.38
N MET A 114 3.83 -12.70 3.95
CA MET A 114 4.99 -12.12 3.25
C MET A 114 6.30 -12.90 3.47
N GLY A 115 6.22 -14.19 3.79
CA GLY A 115 7.40 -15.03 3.96
C GLY A 115 8.23 -14.74 5.22
N GLY A 116 7.66 -14.06 6.21
CA GLY A 116 8.29 -13.87 7.52
C GLY A 116 8.96 -12.52 7.73
N GLU A 117 8.94 -11.62 6.77
CA GLU A 117 9.60 -10.30 6.88
C GLU A 117 8.65 -9.20 7.33
N SER A 118 9.17 -8.27 8.13
CA SER A 118 8.47 -7.03 8.48
C SER A 118 8.43 -6.14 7.22
N PHE A 119 7.29 -5.49 6.96
CA PHE A 119 7.20 -4.54 5.85
C PHE A 119 8.00 -3.28 6.20
N PHE A 120 9.15 -3.13 5.58
CA PHE A 120 10.00 -1.96 5.68
C PHE A 120 9.86 -1.11 4.43
N LEU A 121 10.05 0.18 4.56
CA LEU A 121 10.22 1.10 3.44
C LEU A 121 11.55 1.83 3.57
N ASN A 122 12.20 1.98 2.44
CA ASN A 122 13.36 2.85 2.29
C ASN A 122 12.88 4.23 1.87
N THR A 123 13.27 5.26 2.60
CA THR A 123 13.04 6.65 2.22
C THR A 123 14.29 7.17 1.54
N TYR A 124 14.16 7.54 0.29
CA TYR A 124 15.20 8.17 -0.52
C TYR A 124 14.95 9.67 -0.53
N THR A 125 15.96 10.45 -0.15
CA THR A 125 15.85 11.92 -0.04
C THR A 125 16.95 12.55 -0.88
N ALA A 126 16.56 13.43 -1.81
CA ALA A 126 17.49 14.19 -2.63
C ALA A 126 18.22 15.26 -1.82
N GLY A 127 19.43 15.56 -2.24
CA GLY A 127 20.21 16.66 -1.70
C GLY A 127 19.65 18.04 -2.08
N ASN A 128 20.40 19.10 -1.74
CA ASN A 128 19.96 20.49 -1.96
C ASN A 128 19.81 20.88 -3.44
N SER A 129 20.38 20.11 -4.35
CA SER A 129 20.31 20.34 -5.81
C SER A 129 19.19 19.53 -6.49
N GLY A 130 18.43 18.76 -5.71
CA GLY A 130 17.52 17.75 -6.25
C GLY A 130 18.29 16.47 -6.62
N GLY A 131 17.59 15.56 -7.31
CA GLY A 131 18.17 14.30 -7.75
C GLY A 131 17.18 13.44 -8.51
N TRP A 132 17.53 12.21 -8.77
CA TRP A 132 16.65 11.23 -9.39
C TRP A 132 16.90 9.82 -8.84
N ILE A 133 15.88 8.99 -8.94
CA ILE A 133 15.95 7.56 -8.60
C ILE A 133 15.18 6.76 -9.63
N SER A 134 15.80 5.70 -10.16
CA SER A 134 15.15 4.75 -11.05
C SER A 134 14.76 3.50 -10.29
N LEU A 135 13.52 3.07 -10.51
CA LEU A 135 12.88 1.95 -9.82
C LEU A 135 12.35 0.95 -10.85
N ALA A 136 12.47 -0.35 -10.52
CA ALA A 136 11.87 -1.43 -11.29
C ALA A 136 11.25 -2.47 -10.35
N PRO A 137 10.15 -3.14 -10.76
CA PRO A 137 9.58 -4.24 -10.00
C PRO A 137 10.49 -5.47 -10.03
N SER A 138 10.34 -6.33 -9.02
CA SER A 138 11.09 -7.60 -8.94
C SER A 138 10.70 -8.61 -10.03
N VAL A 139 9.55 -8.41 -10.68
CA VAL A 139 9.04 -9.26 -11.78
C VAL A 139 8.88 -8.45 -13.05
N PRO A 140 9.04 -9.06 -14.24
CA PRO A 140 8.82 -8.39 -15.52
C PRO A 140 7.38 -7.88 -15.64
N GLY A 141 7.21 -6.56 -15.83
CA GLY A 141 5.85 -6.02 -15.89
C GLY A 141 5.75 -4.52 -16.00
N ASP A 142 4.53 -4.06 -15.83
CA ASP A 142 4.14 -2.65 -15.95
C ASP A 142 4.17 -1.95 -14.59
N ILE A 143 4.36 -0.63 -14.62
CA ILE A 143 4.27 0.26 -13.46
C ILE A 143 3.26 1.33 -13.78
N ARG A 144 2.39 1.67 -12.80
CA ARG A 144 1.41 2.74 -12.91
C ARG A 144 1.45 3.65 -11.68
N THR A 145 0.97 4.87 -11.88
CA THR A 145 0.72 5.83 -10.79
C THR A 145 -0.76 5.88 -10.47
N PHE A 146 -1.08 5.95 -9.19
CA PHE A 146 -2.37 6.35 -8.67
C PHE A 146 -2.22 7.64 -7.87
N ASP A 147 -2.91 8.70 -8.30
CA ASP A 147 -2.98 9.96 -7.58
C ASP A 147 -4.04 9.85 -6.50
N LEU A 148 -3.60 9.87 -5.26
CA LEU A 148 -4.42 9.67 -4.07
C LEU A 148 -4.93 11.01 -3.56
N ALA A 149 -6.23 11.20 -3.59
CA ALA A 149 -6.86 12.38 -2.99
C ALA A 149 -6.84 12.31 -1.45
N PRO A 150 -6.99 13.44 -0.74
CA PRO A 150 -7.09 13.44 0.71
C PRO A 150 -8.27 12.58 1.19
N GLY A 151 -8.00 11.63 2.07
CA GLY A 151 -9.00 10.69 2.61
C GLY A 151 -9.34 9.52 1.70
N GLU A 152 -8.81 9.46 0.49
CA GLU A 152 -8.99 8.32 -0.41
C GLU A 152 -8.11 7.14 -0.01
N ASN A 153 -8.61 5.92 -0.26
CA ASN A 153 -7.91 4.68 0.01
C ASN A 153 -7.71 3.86 -1.28
N LEU A 154 -6.50 3.36 -1.48
CA LEU A 154 -6.17 2.38 -2.51
C LEU A 154 -5.79 1.06 -1.83
N PHE A 155 -6.42 -0.03 -2.24
CA PHE A 155 -6.11 -1.38 -1.77
C PHE A 155 -5.28 -2.12 -2.82
N LEU A 156 -4.13 -2.65 -2.41
CA LEU A 156 -3.18 -3.32 -3.29
C LEU A 156 -2.98 -4.77 -2.86
N GLN A 157 -2.92 -5.67 -3.84
CA GLN A 157 -2.50 -7.06 -3.62
C GLN A 157 -1.05 -7.09 -3.11
N GLY A 158 -0.71 -8.11 -2.30
CA GLY A 158 0.67 -8.32 -1.86
C GLY A 158 1.64 -8.39 -3.05
N GLY A 159 2.73 -7.59 -2.99
CA GLY A 159 3.73 -7.47 -4.06
C GLY A 159 3.38 -6.48 -5.18
N ALA A 160 2.19 -5.86 -5.16
CA ALA A 160 1.84 -4.83 -6.15
C ALA A 160 2.32 -3.41 -5.75
N PHE A 161 2.55 -3.15 -4.47
CA PHE A 161 3.10 -1.87 -4.02
C PHE A 161 4.58 -1.77 -4.40
N MET A 162 5.02 -0.62 -4.88
CA MET A 162 6.42 -0.35 -5.20
C MET A 162 6.97 0.88 -4.48
N ALA A 163 6.26 2.01 -4.54
CA ALA A 163 6.70 3.25 -3.93
C ALA A 163 5.52 4.19 -3.65
N CYS A 164 5.75 5.24 -2.85
CA CYS A 164 4.75 6.28 -2.63
C CYS A 164 5.38 7.62 -2.19
N SER A 165 4.59 8.68 -2.26
CA SER A 165 4.93 9.99 -1.69
C SER A 165 5.14 9.91 -0.17
N PRO A 166 5.93 10.79 0.43
CA PRO A 166 6.26 10.75 1.87
C PRO A 166 5.04 10.83 2.79
N ASN A 167 4.00 11.58 2.39
CA ASN A 167 2.77 11.77 3.16
C ASN A 167 1.78 10.61 3.02
N VAL A 168 2.02 9.65 2.14
CA VAL A 168 1.22 8.43 2.03
C VAL A 168 1.65 7.47 3.13
N LYS A 169 0.66 6.96 3.84
CA LYS A 169 0.82 5.89 4.83
C LYS A 169 0.32 4.57 4.25
N THR A 170 0.85 3.49 4.79
CA THR A 170 0.44 2.13 4.44
C THR A 170 0.08 1.36 5.69
N ASP A 171 -1.03 0.64 5.65
CA ASP A 171 -1.38 -0.34 6.67
C ASP A 171 -1.92 -1.61 6.00
N THR A 172 -2.09 -2.64 6.82
CA THR A 172 -2.79 -3.85 6.40
C THR A 172 -4.21 -3.81 6.90
N LYS A 173 -5.16 -3.52 6.01
CA LYS A 173 -6.56 -3.77 6.33
C LYS A 173 -6.95 -5.19 5.96
N PHE A 174 -7.39 -5.88 6.98
CA PHE A 174 -8.07 -7.13 6.86
C PHE A 174 -9.55 -6.85 6.54
N GLN A 175 -9.95 -7.01 5.30
CA GLN A 175 -11.36 -6.97 4.94
C GLN A 175 -11.94 -8.40 4.98
N GLY A 176 -12.53 -8.75 6.11
CA GLY A 176 -13.31 -9.96 6.24
C GLY A 176 -12.87 -10.92 7.36
N ALA A 177 -13.18 -10.60 8.61
CA ALA A 177 -12.94 -11.48 9.77
C ALA A 177 -13.50 -12.91 9.61
N LYS A 178 -14.46 -13.13 8.72
CA LYS A 178 -15.05 -14.45 8.45
C LYS A 178 -14.18 -15.35 7.56
N SER A 179 -13.28 -14.81 6.75
CA SER A 179 -12.38 -15.60 5.88
C SER A 179 -11.11 -16.06 6.60
N LEU A 180 -10.79 -15.53 7.78
CA LEU A 180 -9.66 -16.00 8.61
C LEU A 180 -9.77 -17.46 9.03
N PHE A 181 -11.00 -17.94 9.27
CA PHE A 181 -11.23 -19.31 9.74
C PHE A 181 -11.17 -20.36 8.63
N SER A 182 -11.23 -19.95 7.37
CA SER A 182 -11.08 -20.86 6.22
C SER A 182 -9.65 -20.97 5.67
N GLY A 183 -8.69 -20.20 6.21
CA GLY A 183 -7.30 -20.17 5.71
C GLY A 183 -7.13 -19.44 4.37
N GLU A 184 -8.19 -18.81 3.86
CA GLU A 184 -8.29 -18.30 2.47
C GLU A 184 -8.47 -16.77 2.41
N GLY A 185 -7.98 -16.04 3.43
CA GLY A 185 -8.10 -14.59 3.49
C GLY A 185 -7.22 -13.88 2.45
N ALA A 186 -7.81 -13.07 1.61
CA ALA A 186 -7.06 -12.13 0.80
C ALA A 186 -6.60 -10.96 1.69
N PHE A 187 -5.29 -10.74 1.75
CA PHE A 187 -4.70 -9.62 2.48
C PHE A 187 -4.33 -8.53 1.50
N PHE A 188 -4.78 -7.31 1.82
CA PHE A 188 -4.47 -6.15 1.02
C PHE A 188 -3.68 -5.13 1.84
N LEU A 189 -2.69 -4.54 1.19
CA LEU A 189 -2.06 -3.33 1.67
C LEU A 189 -2.99 -2.16 1.35
N ARG A 190 -3.38 -1.39 2.35
CA ARG A 190 -4.07 -0.12 2.16
C ARG A 190 -3.05 1.00 2.10
N ALA A 191 -3.08 1.79 1.03
CA ALA A 191 -2.38 3.06 0.92
C ALA A 191 -3.38 4.21 1.06
N PHE A 192 -3.06 5.21 1.89
CA PHE A 192 -3.93 6.36 2.14
C PHE A 192 -3.11 7.59 2.53
N SER A 193 -3.67 8.78 2.31
CA SER A 193 -3.08 10.01 2.80
C SER A 193 -3.94 10.63 3.91
N GLN A 194 -3.31 10.97 5.03
CA GLN A 194 -3.99 11.63 6.15
C GLN A 194 -4.13 13.14 5.92
N SER A 195 -3.22 13.72 5.14
CA SER A 195 -3.20 15.15 4.86
C SER A 195 -2.68 15.42 3.47
N GLY A 196 -3.44 16.20 2.69
CA GLY A 196 -3.09 16.52 1.32
C GLY A 196 -3.23 15.33 0.36
N SER A 197 -2.94 15.55 -0.91
CA SER A 197 -2.89 14.52 -1.93
C SER A 197 -1.51 13.85 -1.95
N GLY A 198 -1.43 12.63 -2.47
CA GLY A 198 -0.19 11.88 -2.60
C GLY A 198 -0.20 10.99 -3.83
N GLN A 199 0.91 10.30 -4.09
CA GLN A 199 1.03 9.35 -5.18
C GLN A 199 1.41 7.98 -4.67
N VAL A 200 0.81 6.95 -5.26
CA VAL A 200 1.17 5.55 -5.07
C VAL A 200 1.63 5.00 -6.41
N PHE A 201 2.81 4.44 -6.44
CA PHE A 201 3.39 3.75 -7.59
C PHE A 201 3.25 2.25 -7.35
N TYR A 202 2.56 1.58 -8.27
CA TYR A 202 2.29 0.16 -8.14
C TYR A 202 2.69 -0.59 -9.41
N ASN A 203 3.00 -1.85 -9.24
CA ASN A 203 3.50 -2.71 -10.30
C ASN A 203 2.64 -3.96 -10.47
N ALA A 204 2.88 -4.67 -11.56
CA ALA A 204 2.23 -5.94 -11.84
C ALA A 204 3.15 -6.88 -12.60
N TYR A 205 2.87 -8.17 -12.57
CA TYR A 205 3.49 -9.14 -13.45
C TYR A 205 2.79 -9.12 -14.82
N GLY A 206 3.50 -8.64 -15.85
CA GLY A 206 2.95 -8.35 -17.17
C GLY A 206 2.25 -6.98 -17.25
N ALA A 207 1.31 -6.82 -18.16
CA ALA A 207 0.60 -5.57 -18.39
C ALA A 207 -0.53 -5.35 -17.38
N ILE A 208 -0.79 -4.09 -17.05
CA ILE A 208 -1.91 -3.66 -16.19
C ILE A 208 -3.10 -3.24 -17.03
N LYS A 209 -4.29 -3.73 -16.67
CA LYS A 209 -5.57 -3.29 -17.24
C LYS A 209 -6.45 -2.71 -16.14
N GLU A 210 -6.93 -1.49 -16.36
CA GLU A 210 -7.97 -0.86 -15.54
C GLU A 210 -9.36 -1.33 -15.99
N ILE A 211 -10.24 -1.58 -15.02
CA ILE A 211 -11.63 -1.98 -15.22
C ILE A 211 -12.49 -1.12 -14.29
N GLU A 212 -13.54 -0.55 -14.82
CA GLU A 212 -14.56 0.14 -14.03
C GLU A 212 -15.55 -0.89 -13.47
N VAL A 213 -15.80 -0.81 -12.16
CA VAL A 213 -16.82 -1.61 -11.46
C VAL A 213 -18.01 -0.72 -11.20
N THR A 214 -19.19 -1.16 -11.63
CA THR A 214 -20.46 -0.49 -11.35
C THR A 214 -21.40 -1.41 -10.59
N PRO A 215 -22.43 -0.88 -9.89
CA PRO A 215 -23.38 -1.72 -9.17
C PRO A 215 -24.09 -2.75 -10.07
N ASP A 216 -24.28 -2.41 -11.35
CA ASP A 216 -25.00 -3.24 -12.32
C ASP A 216 -24.10 -4.27 -13.03
N THR A 217 -22.78 -4.11 -12.92
CA THR A 217 -21.79 -4.96 -13.60
C THR A 217 -20.76 -5.54 -12.63
N PRO A 218 -21.14 -6.52 -11.77
CA PRO A 218 -20.19 -7.23 -10.92
C PRO A 218 -19.14 -7.96 -11.77
N ILE A 219 -17.91 -8.01 -11.28
CA ILE A 219 -16.76 -8.59 -11.99
C ILE A 219 -16.18 -9.74 -11.17
N VAL A 220 -15.85 -10.83 -11.85
CA VAL A 220 -15.13 -11.95 -11.25
C VAL A 220 -13.69 -11.94 -11.74
N VAL A 221 -12.75 -12.02 -10.81
CA VAL A 221 -11.30 -12.03 -11.08
C VAL A 221 -10.66 -13.20 -10.36
N ASP A 222 -9.79 -13.93 -11.04
CA ASP A 222 -8.87 -14.87 -10.38
C ASP A 222 -7.93 -14.10 -9.44
N ASN A 223 -7.81 -14.56 -8.20
CA ASN A 223 -7.01 -13.88 -7.17
C ASN A 223 -5.55 -13.63 -7.61
N GLY A 224 -4.96 -14.49 -8.42
CA GLY A 224 -3.61 -14.34 -8.94
C GLY A 224 -3.45 -13.24 -9.99
N HIS A 225 -4.57 -12.68 -10.49
CA HIS A 225 -4.58 -11.59 -11.46
C HIS A 225 -4.99 -10.23 -10.88
N LEU A 226 -5.39 -10.16 -9.62
CA LEU A 226 -5.71 -8.89 -8.98
C LEU A 226 -4.43 -8.08 -8.72
N VAL A 227 -4.49 -6.77 -8.94
CA VAL A 227 -3.42 -5.80 -8.63
C VAL A 227 -3.87 -4.83 -7.54
N ALA A 228 -4.96 -4.09 -7.79
CA ALA A 228 -5.45 -3.07 -6.86
C ALA A 228 -6.94 -2.78 -7.08
N PHE A 229 -7.59 -2.11 -6.13
CA PHE A 229 -8.95 -1.57 -6.26
C PHE A 229 -9.16 -0.37 -5.33
N THR A 230 -10.14 0.47 -5.67
CA THR A 230 -10.53 1.65 -4.88
C THR A 230 -11.56 1.31 -3.80
N GLU A 231 -11.71 2.21 -2.82
CA GLU A 231 -12.57 2.02 -1.64
C GLU A 231 -14.05 1.75 -1.94
N GLY A 232 -14.61 2.31 -3.01
CA GLY A 232 -16.01 2.09 -3.41
C GLY A 232 -16.31 0.67 -3.91
N VAL A 233 -15.29 -0.16 -4.06
CA VAL A 233 -15.38 -1.53 -4.53
C VAL A 233 -15.31 -2.48 -3.36
N SER A 234 -16.31 -3.34 -3.20
CA SER A 234 -16.33 -4.44 -2.23
C SER A 234 -16.08 -5.77 -2.94
N TYR A 235 -15.57 -6.76 -2.21
CA TYR A 235 -15.32 -8.08 -2.76
C TYR A 235 -15.77 -9.20 -1.82
N ARG A 236 -16.02 -10.37 -2.39
CA ARG A 236 -16.15 -11.63 -1.68
C ARG A 236 -15.29 -12.71 -2.32
N VAL A 237 -14.70 -13.54 -1.49
CA VAL A 237 -13.95 -14.71 -1.94
C VAL A 237 -14.92 -15.87 -2.19
N ALA A 238 -14.76 -16.55 -3.31
CA ALA A 238 -15.53 -17.74 -3.64
C ALA A 238 -14.63 -18.78 -4.32
N PRO A 239 -14.92 -20.08 -4.18
CA PRO A 239 -14.25 -21.08 -4.99
C PRO A 239 -14.65 -20.91 -6.46
N SER A 240 -13.75 -21.18 -7.40
CA SER A 240 -14.01 -21.06 -8.85
C SER A 240 -15.03 -22.04 -9.40
N GLY A 241 -15.60 -22.91 -8.55
CA GLY A 241 -16.59 -23.91 -8.93
C GLY A 241 -16.79 -24.97 -7.84
N GLY A 242 -17.23 -26.16 -8.19
CA GLY A 242 -17.29 -27.28 -7.25
C GLY A 242 -15.89 -27.73 -6.83
N LEU A 243 -15.81 -28.52 -5.73
CA LEU A 243 -14.53 -28.96 -5.13
C LEU A 243 -13.54 -29.55 -6.16
N LYS A 244 -14.04 -30.25 -7.17
CA LYS A 244 -13.22 -30.81 -8.27
C LYS A 244 -12.66 -29.72 -9.19
N THR A 245 -13.42 -28.70 -9.50
CA THR A 245 -13.00 -27.59 -10.37
C THR A 245 -11.94 -26.73 -9.67
N THR A 246 -12.09 -26.46 -8.38
CA THR A 246 -11.13 -25.69 -7.59
C THR A 246 -9.78 -26.42 -7.47
N ILE A 247 -9.79 -27.75 -7.34
CA ILE A 247 -8.55 -28.55 -7.15
C ILE A 247 -7.90 -28.92 -8.49
N PHE A 248 -8.68 -29.23 -9.52
CA PHE A 248 -8.17 -29.78 -10.78
C PHE A 248 -8.29 -28.83 -11.98
N GLY A 249 -9.05 -27.74 -11.84
CA GLY A 249 -9.27 -26.75 -12.92
C GLY A 249 -8.12 -25.76 -13.11
N GLY A 250 -7.16 -25.73 -12.19
CA GLY A 250 -6.03 -24.77 -12.25
C GLY A 250 -6.41 -23.35 -11.87
N GLU A 251 -7.70 -23.06 -11.72
CA GLU A 251 -8.21 -21.77 -11.26
C GLU A 251 -8.28 -21.81 -9.73
N GLY A 252 -7.55 -20.93 -9.07
CA GLY A 252 -7.51 -20.83 -7.61
C GLY A 252 -8.79 -20.25 -7.02
N LEU A 253 -8.64 -19.41 -6.01
CA LEU A 253 -9.73 -18.63 -5.44
C LEU A 253 -10.11 -17.49 -6.39
N ILE A 254 -11.41 -17.31 -6.60
CA ILE A 254 -11.92 -16.16 -7.34
C ILE A 254 -12.42 -15.08 -6.38
N LEU A 255 -12.26 -13.85 -6.80
CA LEU A 255 -12.77 -12.66 -6.12
C LEU A 255 -13.91 -12.08 -6.95
N GLN A 256 -15.09 -12.01 -6.36
CA GLN A 256 -16.24 -11.35 -6.99
C GLN A 256 -16.34 -9.93 -6.45
N PHE A 257 -16.16 -8.96 -7.32
CA PHE A 257 -16.21 -7.53 -7.02
C PHE A 257 -17.58 -6.95 -7.36
N SER A 258 -18.02 -6.01 -6.51
CA SER A 258 -19.27 -5.25 -6.68
C SER A 258 -19.11 -3.85 -6.06
N GLY A 259 -20.03 -2.93 -6.38
CA GLY A 259 -19.99 -1.55 -5.92
C GLY A 259 -19.65 -0.58 -7.04
N ALA A 260 -19.05 0.57 -6.74
CA ALA A 260 -18.69 1.58 -7.71
C ALA A 260 -17.25 2.05 -7.51
N GLY A 261 -16.41 1.93 -8.54
CA GLY A 261 -15.02 2.33 -8.47
C GLY A 261 -14.16 1.69 -9.53
N LYS A 262 -12.85 1.61 -9.26
CA LYS A 262 -11.86 1.08 -10.20
C LYS A 262 -11.20 -0.17 -9.66
N LEU A 263 -10.86 -1.06 -10.57
CA LEU A 263 -10.16 -2.31 -10.34
C LEU A 263 -9.03 -2.42 -11.36
N TRP A 264 -7.86 -2.85 -10.92
CA TRP A 264 -6.72 -3.12 -11.80
C TRP A 264 -6.35 -4.59 -11.74
N ILE A 265 -6.14 -5.18 -12.90
CA ILE A 265 -5.71 -6.56 -13.05
C ILE A 265 -4.42 -6.65 -13.84
N GLN A 266 -3.67 -7.73 -13.63
CA GLN A 266 -2.45 -8.06 -14.35
C GLN A 266 -2.66 -9.18 -15.36
N SER A 267 -1.92 -9.12 -16.47
CA SER A 267 -2.05 -10.08 -17.56
C SER A 267 -1.37 -11.43 -17.31
N ARG A 268 -0.54 -11.54 -16.28
CA ARG A 268 0.21 -12.76 -15.91
C ARG A 268 -0.09 -13.13 -14.46
N ASN A 269 0.09 -14.41 -14.12
CA ASN A 269 -0.10 -14.95 -12.78
C ASN A 269 1.23 -15.55 -12.31
N LEU A 270 1.77 -15.00 -11.21
CA LEU A 270 3.06 -15.44 -10.65
C LEU A 270 2.99 -16.86 -10.10
N TRP A 271 1.84 -17.25 -9.52
CA TRP A 271 1.64 -18.61 -9.01
C TRP A 271 1.63 -19.65 -10.13
N ALA A 272 1.02 -19.32 -11.28
CA ALA A 272 1.07 -20.18 -12.46
C ALA A 272 2.50 -20.34 -13.01
N LEU A 273 3.31 -19.27 -12.99
CA LEU A 273 4.73 -19.35 -13.32
C LEU A 273 5.48 -20.26 -12.33
N ALA A 274 5.30 -20.06 -11.03
CA ALA A 274 5.95 -20.87 -10.00
C ALA A 274 5.56 -22.35 -10.13
N ALA A 275 4.30 -22.66 -10.40
CA ALA A 275 3.82 -24.03 -10.62
C ALA A 275 4.40 -24.67 -11.88
N SER A 276 4.74 -23.89 -12.91
CA SER A 276 5.38 -24.37 -14.15
C SER A 276 6.90 -24.55 -14.05
N ALA A 277 7.54 -23.94 -13.03
CA ALA A 277 9.00 -23.96 -12.88
C ALA A 277 9.63 -25.37 -12.87
N PRO A 278 9.05 -26.42 -12.28
CA PRO A 278 9.59 -27.78 -12.34
C PRO A 278 9.70 -28.33 -13.76
N PHE A 279 8.89 -27.85 -14.70
CA PHE A 279 8.89 -28.25 -16.10
C PHE A 279 9.89 -27.46 -16.96
N LEU A 280 10.31 -26.27 -16.48
CA LEU A 280 11.29 -25.40 -17.16
C LEU A 280 12.73 -25.74 -16.78
N ALA A 281 12.95 -26.53 -15.74
CA ALA A 281 14.26 -26.94 -15.24
C ALA A 281 14.77 -28.30 -15.83
N ARG A 282 14.10 -28.82 -16.87
CA ARG A 282 14.48 -30.06 -17.55
C ARG A 282 15.14 -29.79 -18.89
#